data_8190cb200652706917e4dc634b5bf387
#
_entry.id   8190cb200652706917e4dc634b5bf387
#
_cell.length_a   1.000
_cell.length_b   1.000
_cell.length_c   1.000
_cell.angle_alpha   90.00
_cell.angle_beta   90.00
_cell.angle_gamma   90.00
#
_symmetry.space_group_name_H-M   'P 1'
#
loop_
_entity.id
_entity.type
_entity.pdbx_description
1 polymer ?
#
loop_
_entity_poly.entity_id
_entity_poly.type
_entity_poly.pdbx_seq_one_letter_code
_entity_poly.pdbx_strand_id
1 'polypeptide(L)'
;MRLNKIIILILLSSIALSQSKNALNGFLDFNYISRISDGSIINLPYRLFSLRIDHENEDILIKSNLAIEHKIREETHFLSNESPSDFNLDLRELYLQLFTSWGELKIGKIIHTWGNVDENSPIDIVSPYDYYFTFDSGTDKKMGIFSSAVDIYANNYKLGFTFSPIHNTHRTPLEKDDFPIKLPTYPYENEFMKINGTPIEYGFYGSKTLNKGDISVHYFNGYDRLFNLSGVNVYANGPDKSFSIIDIIYSYRKTKMLGVGTNLFIGNATFRGDAAFFNTSDVNDEDKFLERKSSYLPTIYDSLHYSYPLKEEVNYFQTTLQFEIELPFDIQFTGQYFTYDTLDYKSDSLPLDEDISIPNLEITVDELNPENIFTPGYGSSIGILTKKSAILSLQKSILDDQLNFKLSSLLDIDNKNYDNSIPGIILSLETSYR
;
A
#
# COMPACT_ATOMS: atom_id res chain seq x y z
N MET A 1 -22.52 27.72 -15.72
CA MET A 1 -21.26 27.23 -16.36
C MET A 1 -20.25 28.32 -16.78
N ARG A 2 -20.63 29.57 -17.02
CA ARG A 2 -19.70 30.66 -17.40
C ARG A 2 -19.02 31.35 -16.20
N LEU A 3 -19.67 31.45 -15.05
CA LEU A 3 -19.13 32.12 -13.86
C LEU A 3 -17.93 31.38 -13.28
N ASN A 4 -17.95 30.05 -13.24
CA ASN A 4 -16.85 29.24 -12.69
C ASN A 4 -15.56 29.32 -13.54
N LYS A 5 -15.71 29.53 -14.86
CA LYS A 5 -14.54 29.71 -15.73
C LYS A 5 -13.85 31.07 -15.52
N ILE A 6 -14.63 32.11 -15.18
CA ILE A 6 -14.11 33.44 -14.89
C ILE A 6 -13.38 33.46 -13.56
N ILE A 7 -13.90 32.78 -12.53
CA ILE A 7 -13.24 32.67 -11.21
C ILE A 7 -11.92 31.90 -11.33
N ILE A 8 -11.88 30.82 -12.11
CA ILE A 8 -10.64 30.08 -12.38
C ILE A 8 -9.63 30.94 -13.14
N LEU A 9 -10.09 31.73 -14.12
CA LEU A 9 -9.21 32.62 -14.88
C LEU A 9 -8.65 33.77 -14.02
N ILE A 10 -9.46 34.33 -13.12
CA ILE A 10 -9.04 35.37 -12.19
C ILE A 10 -8.05 34.80 -11.15
N LEU A 11 -8.27 33.60 -10.64
CA LEU A 11 -7.33 32.91 -9.77
C LEU A 11 -6.01 32.61 -10.49
N LEU A 12 -6.04 32.17 -11.73
CA LEU A 12 -4.84 31.92 -12.54
C LEU A 12 -4.10 33.24 -12.89
N SER A 13 -4.80 34.36 -13.07
CA SER A 13 -4.16 35.65 -13.37
C SER A 13 -3.54 36.32 -12.14
N SER A 14 -4.08 36.11 -10.95
CA SER A 14 -3.49 36.62 -9.71
C SER A 14 -2.20 35.87 -9.32
N ILE A 15 -2.08 34.61 -9.70
CA ILE A 15 -0.86 33.80 -9.53
C ILE A 15 0.31 34.31 -10.39
N ALA A 16 0.02 34.94 -11.53
CA ALA A 16 1.03 35.40 -12.49
C ALA A 16 1.77 36.71 -12.10
N LEU A 17 1.39 37.39 -11.01
CA LEU A 17 1.92 38.74 -10.66
C LEU A 17 2.87 38.76 -9.46
N SER A 18 3.09 37.63 -8.78
CA SER A 18 4.07 37.50 -7.68
C SER A 18 5.42 37.02 -8.20
N GLN A 19 6.51 37.27 -7.46
CA GLN A 19 7.82 36.64 -7.73
C GLN A 19 7.70 35.14 -7.56
N SER A 20 7.34 34.48 -8.67
CA SER A 20 7.13 33.02 -8.68
C SER A 20 8.39 32.30 -9.14
N LYS A 21 8.67 31.15 -8.49
CA LYS A 21 9.69 30.19 -8.94
C LYS A 21 8.97 29.05 -9.65
N ASN A 22 9.45 28.72 -10.84
CA ASN A 22 9.01 27.53 -11.55
C ASN A 22 10.16 26.53 -11.58
N ALA A 23 9.92 25.32 -11.10
CA ALA A 23 10.86 24.22 -11.23
C ALA A 23 10.27 23.16 -12.15
N LEU A 24 11.07 22.76 -13.14
CA LEU A 24 10.75 21.65 -14.05
C LEU A 24 11.85 20.61 -13.92
N ASN A 25 11.51 19.46 -13.42
CA ASN A 25 12.42 18.34 -13.25
C ASN A 25 11.82 17.10 -13.92
N GLY A 26 12.67 16.30 -14.54
CA GLY A 26 12.22 15.06 -15.17
C GLY A 26 13.36 14.07 -15.30
N PHE A 27 13.00 12.80 -15.42
CA PHE A 27 13.97 11.74 -15.68
C PHE A 27 13.40 10.72 -16.66
N LEU A 28 14.31 10.03 -17.32
CA LEU A 28 14.06 8.82 -18.10
C LEU A 28 14.68 7.65 -17.33
N ASP A 29 13.91 6.59 -17.15
CA ASP A 29 14.36 5.39 -16.49
C ASP A 29 14.11 4.18 -17.37
N PHE A 30 15.09 3.25 -17.37
CA PHE A 30 14.99 1.95 -18.01
C PHE A 30 15.24 0.89 -16.98
N ASN A 31 14.23 0.10 -16.69
CA ASN A 31 14.33 -0.98 -15.73
C ASN A 31 14.26 -2.34 -16.43
N TYR A 32 15.18 -3.22 -16.08
CA TYR A 32 15.25 -4.59 -16.55
C TYR A 32 15.49 -5.51 -15.36
N ILE A 33 14.54 -6.39 -15.10
CA ILE A 33 14.62 -7.34 -13.98
C ILE A 33 14.61 -8.75 -14.55
N SER A 34 15.56 -9.58 -14.16
CA SER A 34 15.60 -10.99 -14.53
C SER A 34 15.86 -11.87 -13.30
N ARG A 35 15.35 -13.10 -13.36
CA ARG A 35 15.66 -14.12 -12.35
C ARG A 35 17.08 -14.65 -12.56
N ILE A 36 17.81 -14.78 -11.47
CA ILE A 36 19.19 -15.34 -11.53
C ILE A 36 19.14 -16.85 -11.77
N SER A 37 18.07 -17.53 -11.33
CA SER A 37 17.95 -18.98 -11.39
C SER A 37 17.85 -19.54 -12.81
N ASP A 38 17.15 -18.84 -13.70
CA ASP A 38 16.83 -19.32 -15.06
C ASP A 38 17.00 -18.25 -16.15
N GLY A 39 17.34 -17.02 -15.77
CA GLY A 39 17.49 -15.90 -16.69
C GLY A 39 16.16 -15.35 -17.24
N SER A 40 15.01 -15.83 -16.77
CA SER A 40 13.71 -15.34 -17.21
C SER A 40 13.50 -13.88 -16.83
N ILE A 41 12.80 -13.14 -17.68
CA ILE A 41 12.49 -11.72 -17.46
C ILE A 41 11.29 -11.62 -16.52
N ILE A 42 11.41 -10.82 -15.46
CA ILE A 42 10.29 -10.41 -14.63
C ILE A 42 9.69 -9.15 -15.26
N ASN A 43 8.56 -9.33 -15.92
CA ASN A 43 7.94 -8.30 -16.74
C ASN A 43 7.02 -7.39 -15.91
N LEU A 44 7.63 -6.47 -15.16
CA LEU A 44 6.92 -5.44 -14.41
C LEU A 44 6.87 -4.12 -15.21
N PRO A 45 5.81 -3.31 -15.03
CA PRO A 45 5.82 -1.95 -15.54
C PRO A 45 6.90 -1.12 -14.82
N TYR A 46 7.53 -0.20 -15.54
CA TYR A 46 8.46 0.77 -14.98
C TYR A 46 8.14 2.17 -15.49
N ARG A 47 8.55 3.19 -14.76
CA ARG A 47 8.30 4.59 -15.13
C ARG A 47 9.34 5.07 -16.12
N LEU A 48 9.05 4.82 -17.40
CA LEU A 48 9.93 5.24 -18.51
C LEU A 48 10.23 6.74 -18.48
N PHE A 49 9.24 7.55 -18.13
CA PHE A 49 9.38 9.01 -18.08
C PHE A 49 8.63 9.56 -16.87
N SER A 50 9.24 10.48 -16.16
CA SER A 50 8.61 11.20 -15.06
C SER A 50 8.86 12.70 -15.22
N LEU A 51 7.82 13.51 -15.03
CA LEU A 51 7.86 14.96 -15.13
C LEU A 51 7.25 15.58 -13.89
N ARG A 52 8.05 16.37 -13.17
CA ARG A 52 7.61 17.16 -12.02
C ARG A 52 7.60 18.64 -12.40
N ILE A 53 6.48 19.28 -12.14
CA ILE A 53 6.27 20.70 -12.40
C ILE A 53 5.82 21.31 -11.07
N ASP A 54 6.64 22.20 -10.52
CA ASP A 54 6.35 22.92 -9.31
C ASP A 54 6.26 24.40 -9.62
N HIS A 55 5.18 25.04 -9.20
CA HIS A 55 4.99 26.48 -9.25
C HIS A 55 4.82 26.99 -7.82
N GLU A 56 5.76 27.80 -7.35
CA GLU A 56 5.81 28.29 -5.99
C GLU A 56 5.91 29.82 -5.93
N ASN A 57 5.15 30.41 -5.02
CA ASN A 57 5.32 31.78 -4.56
C ASN A 57 5.30 31.81 -3.02
N GLU A 58 5.32 32.99 -2.40
CA GLU A 58 5.39 33.13 -0.93
C GLU A 58 4.25 32.40 -0.19
N ASP A 59 3.05 32.33 -0.77
CA ASP A 59 1.84 31.83 -0.11
C ASP A 59 1.34 30.51 -0.70
N ILE A 60 1.78 30.13 -1.90
CA ILE A 60 1.16 29.06 -2.68
C ILE A 60 2.21 28.18 -3.36
N LEU A 61 2.04 26.88 -3.27
CA LEU A 61 2.73 25.87 -4.08
C LEU A 61 1.69 25.07 -4.86
N ILE A 62 1.86 24.98 -6.17
CA ILE A 62 1.15 23.99 -7.02
C ILE A 62 2.17 22.95 -7.44
N LYS A 63 1.95 21.71 -7.06
CA LYS A 63 2.82 20.59 -7.42
C LYS A 63 2.10 19.62 -8.33
N SER A 64 2.79 19.21 -9.40
CA SER A 64 2.34 18.19 -10.33
C SER A 64 3.44 17.16 -10.57
N ASN A 65 3.09 15.89 -10.56
CA ASN A 65 3.97 14.78 -10.91
C ASN A 65 3.24 13.84 -11.87
N LEU A 66 3.72 13.81 -13.13
CA LEU A 66 3.21 12.96 -14.20
C LEU A 66 4.24 11.89 -14.53
N ALA A 67 3.79 10.66 -14.74
CA ALA A 67 4.65 9.58 -15.19
C ALA A 67 4.04 8.86 -16.38
N ILE A 68 4.90 8.33 -17.25
CA ILE A 68 4.54 7.38 -18.30
C ILE A 68 5.13 6.05 -17.87
N GLU A 69 4.27 5.11 -17.57
CA GLU A 69 4.63 3.72 -17.29
C GLU A 69 4.73 2.94 -18.59
N HIS A 70 5.75 2.13 -18.70
CA HIS A 70 5.95 1.22 -19.84
C HIS A 70 6.14 -0.20 -19.32
N LYS A 71 5.60 -1.18 -20.05
CA LYS A 71 5.79 -2.59 -19.81
C LYS A 71 6.44 -3.22 -21.02
N ILE A 72 7.56 -3.95 -20.81
CA ILE A 72 8.23 -4.67 -21.87
C ILE A 72 7.34 -5.85 -22.29
N ARG A 73 7.10 -6.02 -23.58
CA ARG A 73 6.45 -7.21 -24.12
C ARG A 73 7.49 -8.23 -24.54
N GLU A 74 7.24 -9.49 -24.23
CA GLU A 74 8.05 -10.60 -24.72
C GLU A 74 7.79 -10.88 -26.22
N GLU A 75 6.53 -10.72 -26.65
CA GLU A 75 6.13 -10.89 -28.03
C GLU A 75 6.18 -9.54 -28.77
N THR A 76 7.17 -9.42 -29.62
CA THR A 76 7.54 -8.19 -30.30
C THR A 76 6.68 -7.89 -31.52
N HIS A 77 5.46 -7.46 -31.34
CA HIS A 77 4.78 -6.68 -32.36
C HIS A 77 4.44 -5.29 -31.80
N PHE A 78 5.39 -4.38 -31.94
CA PHE A 78 5.26 -2.97 -31.57
C PHE A 78 4.02 -2.28 -32.18
N LEU A 79 3.36 -2.93 -33.11
CA LEU A 79 2.17 -2.46 -33.83
C LEU A 79 0.98 -3.40 -33.69
N SER A 80 0.95 -4.37 -32.77
CA SER A 80 -0.25 -5.19 -32.58
C SER A 80 -1.35 -4.35 -31.96
N ASN A 81 -2.44 -4.19 -32.69
CA ASN A 81 -3.63 -3.43 -32.25
C ASN A 81 -4.44 -4.12 -31.15
N GLU A 82 -4.03 -5.31 -30.70
CA GLU A 82 -4.83 -6.14 -29.81
C GLU A 82 -4.77 -5.70 -28.36
N SER A 83 -3.80 -4.90 -27.97
CA SER A 83 -3.72 -4.38 -26.59
C SER A 83 -2.86 -3.11 -26.56
N PRO A 84 -3.45 -1.92 -26.58
CA PRO A 84 -2.74 -0.64 -26.52
C PRO A 84 -2.14 -0.31 -25.14
N SER A 85 -2.01 -1.29 -24.25
CA SER A 85 -1.66 -1.12 -22.84
C SER A 85 -0.16 -1.15 -22.53
N ASP A 86 0.72 -0.95 -23.52
CA ASP A 86 2.16 -0.90 -23.29
C ASP A 86 2.59 0.36 -22.55
N PHE A 87 1.85 1.43 -22.73
CA PHE A 87 2.08 2.71 -22.10
C PHE A 87 0.85 3.11 -21.28
N ASN A 88 1.08 3.51 -20.03
CA ASN A 88 0.06 4.04 -19.16
C ASN A 88 0.50 5.43 -18.67
N LEU A 89 -0.42 6.39 -18.71
CA LEU A 89 -0.20 7.72 -18.15
C LEU A 89 -0.70 7.74 -16.71
N ASP A 90 0.20 7.97 -15.76
CA ASP A 90 -0.12 8.10 -14.35
C ASP A 90 0.07 9.55 -13.87
N LEU A 91 -1.02 10.18 -13.45
CA LEU A 91 -0.96 11.41 -12.67
C LEU A 91 -0.71 11.04 -11.21
N ARG A 92 0.56 10.99 -10.79
CA ARG A 92 0.96 10.57 -9.46
C ARG A 92 0.54 11.56 -8.37
N GLU A 93 0.76 12.85 -8.59
CA GLU A 93 0.38 13.93 -7.71
C GLU A 93 -0.13 15.14 -8.49
N LEU A 94 -1.14 15.81 -7.96
CA LEU A 94 -1.56 17.12 -8.38
C LEU A 94 -2.28 17.81 -7.22
N TYR A 95 -1.64 18.75 -6.56
CA TYR A 95 -2.24 19.44 -5.43
C TYR A 95 -1.83 20.91 -5.34
N LEU A 96 -2.70 21.65 -4.68
CA LEU A 96 -2.46 23.01 -4.22
C LEU A 96 -2.08 22.96 -2.74
N GLN A 97 -1.01 23.68 -2.37
CA GLN A 97 -0.61 23.91 -0.99
C GLN A 97 -0.62 25.41 -0.70
N LEU A 98 -1.27 25.78 0.39
CA LEU A 98 -1.33 27.15 0.89
C LEU A 98 -0.47 27.23 2.16
N PHE A 99 0.44 28.18 2.19
CA PHE A 99 1.25 28.49 3.36
C PHE A 99 0.59 29.60 4.16
N THR A 100 0.56 29.47 5.47
CA THR A 100 0.00 30.42 6.39
C THR A 100 0.97 30.66 7.56
N SER A 101 0.75 31.70 8.33
CA SER A 101 1.61 31.98 9.49
C SER A 101 1.54 30.93 10.61
N TRP A 102 0.55 30.05 10.61
CA TRP A 102 0.34 29.01 11.62
C TRP A 102 0.57 27.60 11.07
N GLY A 103 0.75 27.43 9.76
CA GLY A 103 0.90 26.11 9.17
C GLY A 103 0.62 26.08 7.69
N GLU A 104 0.20 24.92 7.19
CA GLU A 104 -0.06 24.69 5.77
C GLU A 104 -1.36 23.89 5.53
N LEU A 105 -1.98 24.14 4.38
CA LEU A 105 -3.17 23.42 3.90
C LEU A 105 -2.87 22.86 2.52
N LYS A 106 -3.11 21.56 2.32
CA LYS A 106 -2.98 20.87 1.02
C LYS A 106 -4.33 20.35 0.57
N ILE A 107 -4.62 20.42 -0.74
CA ILE A 107 -5.82 19.85 -1.35
C ILE A 107 -5.54 19.37 -2.77
N GLY A 108 -5.92 18.15 -3.09
CA GLY A 108 -5.77 17.54 -4.40
C GLY A 108 -5.38 16.07 -4.33
N LYS A 109 -4.70 15.56 -5.37
CA LYS A 109 -4.12 14.21 -5.38
C LYS A 109 -2.74 14.27 -4.71
N ILE A 110 -2.63 13.73 -3.50
CA ILE A 110 -1.48 13.86 -2.60
C ILE A 110 -0.92 12.48 -2.27
N ILE A 111 0.40 12.34 -2.31
CA ILE A 111 1.11 11.21 -1.69
C ILE A 111 1.46 11.60 -0.27
N HIS A 112 0.82 10.96 0.71
CA HIS A 112 1.11 11.15 2.12
C HIS A 112 2.24 10.24 2.56
N THR A 113 3.10 10.76 3.44
CA THR A 113 4.15 9.98 4.09
C THR A 113 4.07 10.24 5.58
N TRP A 114 3.77 9.20 6.33
CA TRP A 114 3.81 9.16 7.78
C TRP A 114 4.91 8.18 8.20
N GLY A 115 5.41 8.31 9.39
CA GLY A 115 6.43 7.41 9.90
C GLY A 115 7.84 7.99 9.93
N ASN A 116 8.69 7.34 10.71
CA ASN A 116 10.06 7.77 10.98
C ASN A 116 11.10 6.83 10.37
N VAL A 117 10.74 5.55 10.16
CA VAL A 117 11.60 4.61 9.44
C VAL A 117 11.52 4.86 7.93
N ASP A 118 12.59 4.60 7.22
CA ASP A 118 12.68 4.93 5.79
C ASP A 118 11.71 4.10 4.95
N GLU A 119 11.53 2.84 5.31
CA GLU A 119 10.65 1.92 4.61
C GLU A 119 9.92 1.01 5.60
N ASN A 120 8.83 0.40 5.14
CA ASN A 120 8.06 -0.56 5.94
C ASN A 120 7.52 -0.01 7.27
N SER A 121 7.22 1.28 7.31
CA SER A 121 6.59 1.89 8.48
C SER A 121 5.14 1.41 8.63
N PRO A 122 4.74 0.85 9.78
CA PRO A 122 3.35 0.46 10.01
C PRO A 122 2.40 1.64 10.23
N ILE A 123 2.90 2.85 10.45
CA ILE A 123 2.08 4.06 10.58
C ILE A 123 1.95 4.83 9.27
N ASP A 124 2.67 4.42 8.22
CA ASP A 124 2.66 5.09 6.91
C ASP A 124 1.58 4.53 5.98
N ILE A 125 0.31 4.68 6.36
CA ILE A 125 -0.85 3.98 5.80
C ILE A 125 -1.83 4.85 5.02
N VAL A 126 -1.66 6.18 5.02
CA VAL A 126 -2.62 7.10 4.40
C VAL A 126 -2.67 6.91 2.89
N SER A 127 -1.51 6.83 2.25
CA SER A 127 -1.41 6.55 0.81
C SER A 127 -1.23 5.06 0.55
N PRO A 128 -1.98 4.47 -0.40
CA PRO A 128 -1.82 3.07 -0.75
C PRO A 128 -0.49 2.81 -1.45
N TYR A 129 -0.03 1.56 -1.36
CA TYR A 129 1.17 1.10 -2.05
C TYR A 129 0.85 0.58 -3.46
N ASP A 130 1.81 0.80 -4.34
CA ASP A 130 1.86 0.23 -5.67
C ASP A 130 2.86 -0.92 -5.68
N TYR A 131 2.37 -2.14 -5.58
CA TYR A 131 3.23 -3.32 -5.50
C TYR A 131 3.93 -3.68 -6.81
N TYR A 132 3.56 -3.07 -7.93
CA TYR A 132 4.36 -3.15 -9.15
C TYR A 132 5.71 -2.44 -9.01
N PHE A 133 5.81 -1.48 -8.09
CA PHE A 133 7.00 -0.71 -7.78
C PHE A 133 7.56 -1.03 -6.38
N THR A 134 7.39 -2.27 -5.91
CA THR A 134 7.82 -2.71 -4.57
C THR A 134 9.33 -2.55 -4.37
N PHE A 135 10.12 -2.62 -5.44
CA PHE A 135 11.58 -2.47 -5.38
C PHE A 135 12.04 -1.01 -5.39
N ASP A 136 11.14 -0.07 -5.68
CA ASP A 136 11.44 1.36 -5.60
C ASP A 136 11.46 1.82 -4.14
N SER A 137 12.12 2.94 -3.88
CA SER A 137 12.26 3.51 -2.54
C SER A 137 11.34 4.71 -2.30
N GLY A 138 11.02 4.97 -1.04
CA GLY A 138 10.33 6.16 -0.59
C GLY A 138 8.93 6.33 -1.19
N THR A 139 8.66 7.50 -1.77
CA THR A 139 7.34 7.81 -2.36
C THR A 139 7.09 7.16 -3.71
N ASP A 140 8.13 6.56 -4.32
CA ASP A 140 7.98 5.99 -5.66
C ASP A 140 7.17 4.68 -5.67
N LYS A 141 7.11 3.98 -4.56
CA LYS A 141 6.22 2.83 -4.36
C LYS A 141 4.82 3.18 -3.84
N LYS A 142 4.43 4.46 -3.81
CA LYS A 142 3.12 4.91 -3.31
C LYS A 142 2.28 5.53 -4.40
N MET A 143 0.97 5.48 -4.20
CA MET A 143 -0.01 6.14 -5.05
C MET A 143 -0.61 7.36 -4.33
N GLY A 144 -0.80 8.44 -5.07
CA GLY A 144 -1.51 9.61 -4.56
C GLY A 144 -3.01 9.36 -4.42
N ILE A 145 -3.60 9.91 -3.37
CA ILE A 145 -5.03 9.88 -3.12
C ILE A 145 -5.64 11.28 -3.18
N PHE A 146 -6.90 11.38 -3.61
CA PHE A 146 -7.63 12.64 -3.52
C PHE A 146 -8.00 12.93 -2.07
N SER A 147 -7.39 13.99 -1.53
CA SER A 147 -7.46 14.28 -0.11
C SER A 147 -7.23 15.77 0.19
N SER A 148 -7.50 16.13 1.43
CA SER A 148 -7.03 17.39 2.03
C SER A 148 -6.20 17.10 3.27
N ALA A 149 -5.20 17.93 3.54
CA ALA A 149 -4.37 17.84 4.72
C ALA A 149 -4.12 19.22 5.30
N VAL A 150 -4.06 19.31 6.63
CA VAL A 150 -3.73 20.51 7.38
C VAL A 150 -2.61 20.17 8.34
N ASP A 151 -1.55 20.96 8.33
CA ASP A 151 -0.44 20.89 9.28
C ASP A 151 -0.34 22.20 10.04
N ILE A 152 -0.34 22.12 11.37
CA ILE A 152 -0.24 23.26 12.29
C ILE A 152 1.09 23.16 13.03
N TYR A 153 1.83 24.25 13.04
CA TYR A 153 3.14 24.34 13.69
C TYR A 153 3.04 25.25 14.92
N ALA A 154 3.45 24.75 16.09
CA ALA A 154 3.44 25.47 17.34
C ALA A 154 4.71 25.15 18.16
N ASN A 155 5.72 26.02 18.12
CA ASN A 155 7.02 25.80 18.75
C ASN A 155 7.65 24.47 18.31
N ASN A 156 7.80 23.52 19.25
CA ASN A 156 8.39 22.19 19.00
C ASN A 156 7.33 21.13 18.68
N TYR A 157 6.08 21.52 18.44
CA TYR A 157 4.98 20.62 18.12
C TYR A 157 4.52 20.82 16.69
N LYS A 158 4.18 19.72 16.03
CA LYS A 158 3.45 19.69 14.77
C LYS A 158 2.19 18.86 14.97
N LEU A 159 1.05 19.39 14.56
CA LEU A 159 -0.23 18.68 14.55
C LEU A 159 -0.72 18.58 13.11
N GLY A 160 -1.07 17.41 12.67
CA GLY A 160 -1.57 17.19 11.32
C GLY A 160 -2.92 16.48 11.30
N PHE A 161 -3.70 16.80 10.29
CA PHE A 161 -4.98 16.18 9.99
C PHE A 161 -5.05 15.86 8.51
N THR A 162 -5.56 14.68 8.16
CA THR A 162 -5.83 14.28 6.77
C THR A 162 -7.27 13.79 6.63
N PHE A 163 -7.85 14.05 5.45
CA PHE A 163 -9.21 13.64 5.13
C PHE A 163 -9.29 13.24 3.66
N SER A 164 -9.86 12.06 3.37
CA SER A 164 -10.18 11.59 2.03
C SER A 164 -11.64 11.17 1.96
N PRO A 165 -12.42 11.67 0.98
CA PRO A 165 -13.80 11.23 0.77
C PRO A 165 -13.90 9.94 -0.05
N ILE A 166 -12.76 9.38 -0.48
CA ILE A 166 -12.68 8.24 -1.40
C ILE A 166 -11.76 7.19 -0.80
N HIS A 167 -12.23 5.94 -0.76
CA HIS A 167 -11.39 4.78 -0.47
C HIS A 167 -10.52 4.44 -1.69
N ASN A 168 -9.22 4.25 -1.46
CA ASN A 168 -8.27 3.84 -2.49
C ASN A 168 -7.55 2.57 -2.04
N THR A 169 -7.44 1.61 -2.92
CA THR A 169 -6.82 0.30 -2.66
C THR A 169 -5.37 0.26 -3.10
N HIS A 170 -4.62 -0.73 -2.62
CA HIS A 170 -3.32 -1.07 -3.19
C HIS A 170 -3.48 -1.49 -4.65
N ARG A 171 -2.47 -1.19 -5.47
CA ARG A 171 -2.33 -1.80 -6.79
C ARG A 171 -1.41 -3.01 -6.66
N THR A 172 -2.00 -4.21 -6.73
CA THR A 172 -1.31 -5.48 -6.50
C THR A 172 -1.24 -6.29 -7.80
N PRO A 173 -0.08 -6.88 -8.15
CA PRO A 173 0.10 -7.71 -9.34
C PRO A 173 -0.43 -9.15 -9.11
N LEU A 174 -1.74 -9.28 -8.92
CA LEU A 174 -2.40 -10.57 -8.78
C LEU A 174 -2.34 -11.35 -10.09
N GLU A 175 -2.41 -12.68 -10.03
CA GLU A 175 -2.37 -13.60 -11.20
C GLU A 175 -1.10 -13.49 -12.06
N LYS A 176 -0.03 -12.89 -11.53
CA LYS A 176 1.24 -12.81 -12.24
C LYS A 176 2.19 -13.88 -11.71
N ASP A 177 2.39 -14.94 -12.48
CA ASP A 177 3.35 -16.02 -12.14
C ASP A 177 4.78 -15.47 -11.93
N ASP A 178 5.08 -14.35 -12.58
CA ASP A 178 6.38 -13.70 -12.51
C ASP A 178 6.59 -12.85 -11.26
N PHE A 179 5.54 -12.58 -10.49
CA PHE A 179 5.67 -11.77 -9.31
C PHE A 179 6.00 -12.64 -8.08
N PRO A 180 6.95 -12.23 -7.21
CA PRO A 180 7.34 -13.04 -6.05
C PRO A 180 6.25 -13.17 -4.98
N ILE A 181 5.12 -12.49 -5.16
CA ILE A 181 3.99 -12.50 -4.24
C ILE A 181 2.91 -13.42 -4.80
N LYS A 182 2.70 -14.56 -4.19
CA LYS A 182 1.56 -15.42 -4.46
C LYS A 182 0.35 -14.86 -3.70
N LEU A 183 -0.32 -13.87 -4.27
CA LEU A 183 -1.62 -13.44 -3.79
C LEU A 183 -2.72 -14.27 -4.46
N PRO A 184 -3.90 -14.43 -3.82
CA PRO A 184 -5.04 -15.09 -4.44
C PRO A 184 -5.43 -14.42 -5.76
N THR A 185 -6.13 -15.14 -6.61
CA THR A 185 -6.63 -14.64 -7.89
C THR A 185 -7.36 -13.31 -7.74
N TYR A 186 -7.33 -12.48 -8.78
CA TYR A 186 -8.03 -11.20 -8.77
C TYR A 186 -9.55 -11.45 -8.76
N PRO A 187 -10.28 -10.99 -7.72
CA PRO A 187 -11.71 -11.18 -7.67
C PRO A 187 -12.41 -10.34 -8.75
N TYR A 188 -13.53 -10.81 -9.25
CA TYR A 188 -14.36 -10.02 -10.14
C TYR A 188 -15.09 -8.91 -9.37
N GLU A 189 -15.43 -7.80 -10.06
CA GLU A 189 -16.09 -6.66 -9.41
C GLU A 189 -17.40 -7.04 -8.68
N ASN A 190 -18.13 -8.01 -9.22
CA ASN A 190 -19.38 -8.51 -8.64
C ASN A 190 -19.17 -9.40 -7.39
N GLU A 191 -17.96 -9.87 -7.14
CA GLU A 191 -17.61 -10.64 -5.93
C GLU A 191 -17.34 -9.73 -4.73
N PHE A 192 -17.21 -8.43 -4.94
CA PHE A 192 -17.02 -7.48 -3.85
C PHE A 192 -18.34 -7.00 -3.26
N MET A 193 -18.40 -6.99 -1.93
CA MET A 193 -19.42 -6.24 -1.21
C MET A 193 -19.11 -4.75 -1.28
N LYS A 194 -20.09 -3.97 -1.70
CA LYS A 194 -19.94 -2.52 -1.76
C LYS A 194 -19.97 -1.91 -0.37
N ILE A 195 -19.02 -1.04 -0.09
CA ILE A 195 -19.04 -0.21 1.11
C ILE A 195 -20.29 0.66 1.09
N ASN A 196 -21.05 0.63 2.17
CA ASN A 196 -22.26 1.43 2.29
C ASN A 196 -21.94 2.91 2.49
N GLY A 197 -22.55 3.77 1.67
CA GLY A 197 -22.39 5.22 1.77
C GLY A 197 -21.07 5.72 1.20
N THR A 198 -20.61 6.87 1.67
CA THR A 198 -19.35 7.47 1.28
C THR A 198 -18.23 6.87 2.13
N PRO A 199 -17.20 6.24 1.54
CA PRO A 199 -16.10 5.61 2.27
C PRO A 199 -15.11 6.67 2.76
N ILE A 200 -15.51 7.44 3.76
CA ILE A 200 -14.70 8.52 4.34
C ILE A 200 -13.57 7.93 5.16
N GLU A 201 -12.37 8.43 4.90
CA GLU A 201 -11.17 8.12 5.65
C GLU A 201 -10.57 9.40 6.24
N TYR A 202 -10.05 9.31 7.46
CA TYR A 202 -9.41 10.44 8.12
C TYR A 202 -8.34 10.00 9.11
N GLY A 203 -7.40 10.87 9.33
CA GLY A 203 -6.32 10.62 10.26
C GLY A 203 -5.79 11.88 10.92
N PHE A 204 -5.15 11.69 12.07
CA PHE A 204 -4.51 12.73 12.87
C PHE A 204 -3.11 12.27 13.25
N TYR A 205 -2.20 13.22 13.33
CA TYR A 205 -0.92 12.97 13.99
C TYR A 205 -0.47 14.19 14.79
N GLY A 206 0.27 13.90 15.84
CA GLY A 206 0.98 14.91 16.61
C GLY A 206 2.42 14.49 16.79
N SER A 207 3.36 15.40 16.54
CA SER A 207 4.77 15.17 16.81
C SER A 207 5.38 16.25 17.68
N LYS A 208 6.42 15.87 18.41
CA LYS A 208 7.20 16.76 19.25
C LYS A 208 8.67 16.57 18.97
N THR A 209 9.34 17.68 18.61
CA THR A 209 10.79 17.70 18.44
C THR A 209 11.47 17.82 19.80
N LEU A 210 12.43 16.95 20.04
CA LEU A 210 13.28 16.85 21.23
C LEU A 210 14.69 17.33 20.88
N ASN A 211 15.55 17.48 21.89
CA ASN A 211 16.95 17.90 21.66
C ASN A 211 17.76 16.90 20.81
N LYS A 212 17.38 15.62 20.81
CA LYS A 212 18.10 14.55 20.12
C LYS A 212 17.17 13.64 19.33
N GLY A 213 16.14 14.22 18.71
CA GLY A 213 15.22 13.45 17.88
C GLY A 213 13.79 13.92 17.95
N ASP A 214 12.87 13.07 17.56
CA ASP A 214 11.44 13.34 17.48
C ASP A 214 10.65 12.15 18.03
N ILE A 215 9.45 12.47 18.52
CA ILE A 215 8.45 11.46 18.93
C ILE A 215 7.12 11.87 18.34
N SER A 216 6.35 10.89 17.85
CA SER A 216 5.04 11.15 17.24
C SER A 216 3.99 10.12 17.66
N VAL A 217 2.73 10.53 17.61
CA VAL A 217 1.55 9.71 17.83
C VAL A 217 0.62 9.89 16.64
N HIS A 218 0.05 8.80 16.15
CA HIS A 218 -0.77 8.76 14.95
C HIS A 218 -2.08 8.04 15.21
N TYR A 219 -3.14 8.52 14.60
CA TYR A 219 -4.44 7.85 14.56
C TYR A 219 -4.99 7.88 13.14
N PHE A 220 -5.57 6.78 12.70
CA PHE A 220 -6.25 6.71 11.40
C PHE A 220 -7.52 5.85 11.51
N ASN A 221 -8.53 6.23 10.71
CA ASN A 221 -9.77 5.50 10.55
C ASN A 221 -10.11 5.46 9.06
N GLY A 222 -10.24 4.26 8.51
CA GLY A 222 -10.51 4.05 7.10
C GLY A 222 -10.88 2.60 6.82
N TYR A 223 -10.58 2.16 5.60
CA TYR A 223 -10.84 0.81 5.12
C TYR A 223 -9.55 0.18 4.64
N ASP A 224 -9.38 -1.13 4.87
CA ASP A 224 -8.21 -1.89 4.42
C ASP A 224 -7.88 -1.62 2.96
N ARG A 225 -6.59 -1.52 2.64
CA ARG A 225 -6.10 -1.29 1.27
C ARG A 225 -6.00 -2.59 0.46
N LEU A 226 -5.96 -3.73 1.15
CA LEU A 226 -6.05 -5.06 0.58
C LEU A 226 -7.43 -5.64 0.93
N PHE A 227 -8.05 -6.32 -0.03
CA PHE A 227 -9.32 -7.01 0.21
C PHE A 227 -9.12 -8.25 1.09
N ASN A 228 -10.19 -8.65 1.76
CA ASN A 228 -10.27 -9.86 2.55
C ASN A 228 -11.41 -10.77 2.07
N LEU A 229 -11.31 -12.04 2.36
CA LEU A 229 -12.44 -12.94 2.25
C LEU A 229 -13.47 -12.58 3.32
N SER A 230 -14.70 -12.26 2.89
CA SER A 230 -15.81 -11.88 3.78
C SER A 230 -16.78 -13.04 4.02
N GLY A 231 -16.76 -14.01 3.14
CA GLY A 231 -17.54 -15.25 3.28
C GLY A 231 -17.81 -15.95 1.96
N VAL A 232 -18.63 -17.00 2.05
CA VAL A 232 -18.97 -17.86 0.94
C VAL A 232 -20.45 -18.20 0.98
N ASN A 233 -21.14 -18.10 -0.17
CA ASN A 233 -22.47 -18.66 -0.38
C ASN A 233 -22.39 -19.86 -1.31
N VAL A 234 -23.11 -20.92 -0.97
CA VAL A 234 -23.20 -22.14 -1.78
C VAL A 234 -24.63 -22.31 -2.27
N TYR A 235 -24.80 -22.36 -3.57
CA TYR A 235 -26.08 -22.58 -4.23
C TYR A 235 -26.13 -23.99 -4.82
N ALA A 236 -27.22 -24.71 -4.61
CA ALA A 236 -27.40 -26.07 -5.14
C ALA A 236 -28.42 -26.10 -6.26
N ASN A 237 -28.19 -26.99 -7.23
CA ASN A 237 -29.09 -27.19 -8.34
C ASN A 237 -30.01 -28.39 -8.08
N GLY A 238 -31.33 -28.16 -8.19
CA GLY A 238 -32.38 -29.21 -8.22
C GLY A 238 -32.50 -30.04 -6.93
N PRO A 239 -33.41 -31.05 -6.94
CA PRO A 239 -33.65 -31.89 -5.77
C PRO A 239 -32.48 -32.83 -5.42
N ASP A 240 -31.63 -33.14 -6.39
CA ASP A 240 -30.51 -34.08 -6.20
C ASP A 240 -29.23 -33.39 -5.72
N LYS A 241 -29.21 -32.06 -5.65
CA LYS A 241 -28.05 -31.24 -5.18
C LYS A 241 -26.70 -31.65 -5.80
N SER A 242 -26.73 -32.21 -7.01
CA SER A 242 -25.58 -32.81 -7.67
C SER A 242 -24.56 -31.81 -8.22
N PHE A 243 -24.95 -30.55 -8.34
CA PHE A 243 -24.06 -29.44 -8.73
C PHE A 243 -24.21 -28.28 -7.77
N SER A 244 -23.10 -27.82 -7.22
CA SER A 244 -23.05 -26.63 -6.42
C SER A 244 -22.23 -25.53 -7.11
N ILE A 245 -22.71 -24.31 -6.99
CA ILE A 245 -21.94 -23.11 -7.37
C ILE A 245 -21.56 -22.39 -6.10
N ILE A 246 -20.30 -22.00 -6.03
CA ILE A 246 -19.71 -21.29 -4.90
C ILE A 246 -19.59 -19.84 -5.31
N ASP A 247 -20.22 -18.94 -4.53
CA ASP A 247 -20.07 -17.48 -4.65
C ASP A 247 -19.15 -17.02 -3.52
N ILE A 248 -17.90 -16.74 -3.85
CA ILE A 248 -16.90 -16.21 -2.92
C ILE A 248 -17.12 -14.71 -2.82
N ILE A 249 -17.14 -14.21 -1.60
CA ILE A 249 -17.47 -12.80 -1.32
C ILE A 249 -16.28 -12.14 -0.65
N TYR A 250 -15.81 -11.07 -1.27
CA TYR A 250 -14.72 -10.23 -0.76
C TYR A 250 -15.23 -8.89 -0.27
N SER A 251 -14.51 -8.28 0.64
CA SER A 251 -14.76 -6.94 1.12
C SER A 251 -13.47 -6.22 1.51
N TYR A 252 -13.61 -4.96 1.96
CA TYR A 252 -12.54 -4.21 2.59
C TYR A 252 -12.93 -3.92 4.03
N ARG A 253 -12.23 -4.50 5.00
CA ARG A 253 -12.49 -4.34 6.42
C ARG A 253 -12.38 -2.87 6.84
N LYS A 254 -13.21 -2.47 7.76
CA LYS A 254 -13.09 -1.17 8.41
C LYS A 254 -12.03 -1.23 9.49
N THR A 255 -11.03 -0.38 9.39
CA THR A 255 -9.83 -0.46 10.23
C THR A 255 -9.54 0.88 10.91
N LYS A 256 -9.21 0.79 12.20
CA LYS A 256 -8.67 1.87 13.02
C LYS A 256 -7.24 1.56 13.38
N MET A 257 -6.38 2.56 13.35
CA MET A 257 -4.98 2.45 13.74
C MET A 257 -4.65 3.48 14.81
N LEU A 258 -3.91 3.04 15.83
CA LEU A 258 -3.20 3.89 16.78
C LEU A 258 -1.72 3.57 16.70
N GLY A 259 -0.90 4.55 16.38
CA GLY A 259 0.53 4.36 16.15
C GLY A 259 1.41 5.34 16.91
N VAL A 260 2.64 4.93 17.13
CA VAL A 260 3.70 5.75 17.70
C VAL A 260 4.95 5.64 16.85
N GLY A 261 5.67 6.74 16.75
CA GLY A 261 6.91 6.80 15.99
C GLY A 261 7.98 7.58 16.74
N THR A 262 9.24 7.21 16.52
CA THR A 262 10.39 7.90 17.13
C THR A 262 11.58 7.90 16.20
N ASN A 263 12.37 8.97 16.27
CA ASN A 263 13.66 9.13 15.63
C ASN A 263 14.63 9.71 16.66
N LEU A 264 15.70 9.00 16.97
CA LEU A 264 16.66 9.37 18.02
C LEU A 264 18.09 9.36 17.48
N PHE A 265 18.84 10.42 17.79
CA PHE A 265 20.25 10.57 17.48
C PHE A 265 21.10 10.24 18.70
N ILE A 266 21.93 9.19 18.61
CA ILE A 266 22.77 8.68 19.70
C ILE A 266 24.22 8.60 19.20
N GLY A 267 25.01 9.64 19.48
CA GLY A 267 26.38 9.75 18.96
C GLY A 267 26.40 9.87 17.45
N ASN A 268 27.06 8.94 16.76
CA ASN A 268 27.11 8.82 15.30
C ASN A 268 26.06 7.84 14.74
N ALA A 269 25.15 7.37 15.57
CA ALA A 269 24.10 6.46 15.18
C ALA A 269 22.72 7.13 15.23
N THR A 270 21.84 6.70 14.31
CA THR A 270 20.42 7.05 14.30
C THR A 270 19.61 5.80 14.59
N PHE A 271 18.71 5.89 15.54
CA PHE A 271 17.71 4.86 15.84
C PHE A 271 16.34 5.39 15.51
N ARG A 272 15.59 4.64 14.69
CA ARG A 272 14.21 4.94 14.34
C ARG A 272 13.31 3.78 14.68
N GLY A 273 12.07 4.06 15.03
CA GLY A 273 11.11 3.02 15.34
C GLY A 273 9.70 3.50 15.14
N ASP A 274 8.90 2.66 14.51
CA ASP A 274 7.47 2.86 14.34
C ASP A 274 6.73 1.62 14.80
N ALA A 275 5.65 1.81 15.55
CA ALA A 275 4.78 0.74 15.99
C ALA A 275 3.32 1.16 15.86
N ALA A 276 2.45 0.25 15.46
CA ALA A 276 1.04 0.50 15.30
C ALA A 276 0.19 -0.67 15.77
N PHE A 277 -0.88 -0.34 16.47
CA PHE A 277 -1.97 -1.24 16.84
C PHE A 277 -3.13 -1.01 15.89
N PHE A 278 -3.70 -2.08 15.38
CA PHE A 278 -4.83 -2.09 14.46
C PHE A 278 -6.00 -2.84 15.07
N ASN A 279 -7.19 -2.27 14.90
CA ASN A 279 -8.45 -2.94 15.14
C ASN A 279 -9.23 -2.93 13.82
N THR A 280 -9.46 -4.09 13.25
CA THR A 280 -10.12 -4.26 11.97
C THR A 280 -11.36 -5.13 12.10
N SER A 281 -12.41 -4.79 11.36
CA SER A 281 -13.66 -5.55 11.33
C SER A 281 -14.23 -5.61 9.93
N ASP A 282 -14.80 -6.76 9.58
CA ASP A 282 -15.52 -6.92 8.33
C ASP A 282 -16.70 -5.93 8.26
N VAL A 283 -16.97 -5.41 7.06
CA VAL A 283 -18.11 -4.48 6.82
C VAL A 283 -19.41 -5.21 6.54
N ASN A 284 -19.43 -6.51 6.78
CA ASN A 284 -20.50 -7.39 6.42
C ASN A 284 -21.80 -7.07 7.18
N ASP A 285 -22.86 -6.78 6.41
CA ASP A 285 -24.24 -6.69 6.87
C ASP A 285 -24.88 -8.05 6.55
N GLU A 286 -25.27 -8.81 7.58
CA GLU A 286 -25.78 -10.17 7.45
C GLU A 286 -26.95 -10.27 6.47
N ASP A 287 -27.89 -9.33 6.53
CA ASP A 287 -29.05 -9.32 5.64
C ASP A 287 -28.64 -9.18 4.18
N LYS A 288 -27.67 -8.29 3.89
CA LYS A 288 -27.15 -8.08 2.54
C LYS A 288 -26.32 -9.24 2.04
N PHE A 289 -25.59 -9.90 2.93
CA PHE A 289 -24.83 -11.07 2.60
C PHE A 289 -25.74 -12.22 2.13
N LEU A 290 -26.84 -12.46 2.86
CA LEU A 290 -27.81 -13.50 2.52
C LEU A 290 -28.65 -13.15 1.27
N GLU A 291 -28.91 -11.87 1.03
CA GLU A 291 -29.66 -11.39 -0.14
C GLU A 291 -28.78 -11.31 -1.41
N ARG A 292 -27.47 -11.45 -1.27
CA ARG A 292 -26.57 -11.36 -2.40
C ARG A 292 -26.83 -12.49 -3.39
N LYS A 293 -27.08 -12.10 -4.64
CA LYS A 293 -27.12 -13.00 -5.78
C LYS A 293 -25.95 -12.68 -6.68
N SER A 294 -25.13 -13.67 -6.98
CA SER A 294 -24.09 -13.52 -7.99
C SER A 294 -24.72 -13.35 -9.37
N SER A 295 -24.25 -12.37 -10.13
CA SER A 295 -24.72 -12.16 -11.51
C SER A 295 -24.34 -13.29 -12.47
N TYR A 296 -23.45 -14.18 -12.05
CA TYR A 296 -23.06 -15.38 -12.80
C TYR A 296 -23.93 -16.58 -12.54
N LEU A 297 -24.81 -16.53 -11.53
CA LEU A 297 -25.70 -17.65 -11.27
C LEU A 297 -26.79 -17.70 -12.33
N PRO A 298 -26.87 -18.76 -13.15
CA PRO A 298 -28.01 -18.95 -14.02
C PRO A 298 -29.30 -19.01 -13.20
N THR A 299 -30.40 -18.54 -13.76
CA THR A 299 -31.72 -18.50 -13.10
C THR A 299 -32.22 -19.85 -12.55
N ILE A 300 -31.56 -20.93 -12.92
CA ILE A 300 -31.85 -22.31 -12.46
C ILE A 300 -31.27 -22.60 -11.05
N TYR A 301 -30.38 -21.74 -10.50
CA TYR A 301 -29.76 -21.93 -9.18
C TYR A 301 -30.38 -20.97 -8.17
N ASP A 302 -31.68 -21.04 -7.99
CA ASP A 302 -32.41 -20.05 -7.15
C ASP A 302 -32.35 -20.34 -5.65
N SER A 303 -31.79 -21.46 -5.22
CA SER A 303 -31.78 -21.84 -3.82
C SER A 303 -30.41 -21.71 -3.19
N LEU A 304 -30.27 -20.76 -2.26
CA LEU A 304 -29.16 -20.69 -1.32
C LEU A 304 -29.19 -21.97 -0.45
N HIS A 305 -28.10 -22.72 -0.45
CA HIS A 305 -28.01 -23.96 0.30
C HIS A 305 -27.26 -23.80 1.61
N TYR A 306 -26.10 -23.15 1.55
CA TYR A 306 -25.30 -22.77 2.72
C TYR A 306 -24.80 -21.33 2.59
N SER A 307 -24.65 -20.67 3.70
CA SER A 307 -24.04 -19.35 3.79
C SER A 307 -23.08 -19.33 4.98
N TYR A 308 -21.84 -18.95 4.72
CA TYR A 308 -20.76 -18.87 5.70
C TYR A 308 -20.19 -17.45 5.71
N PRO A 309 -20.84 -16.50 6.38
CA PRO A 309 -20.26 -15.18 6.59
C PRO A 309 -19.13 -15.27 7.63
N LEU A 310 -17.97 -14.77 7.33
CA LEU A 310 -16.83 -14.81 8.25
C LEU A 310 -16.98 -13.80 9.38
N LYS A 311 -17.45 -12.58 9.09
CA LYS A 311 -17.60 -11.49 10.07
C LYS A 311 -16.37 -11.33 10.95
N GLU A 312 -15.22 -11.23 10.32
CA GLU A 312 -13.94 -11.13 11.02
C GLU A 312 -13.86 -9.86 11.87
N GLU A 313 -13.40 -10.02 13.12
CA GLU A 313 -12.92 -8.95 13.98
C GLU A 313 -11.51 -9.30 14.46
N VAL A 314 -10.52 -8.49 14.10
CA VAL A 314 -9.12 -8.80 14.39
C VAL A 314 -8.41 -7.62 15.01
N ASN A 315 -7.67 -7.90 16.07
CA ASN A 315 -6.70 -6.98 16.64
C ASN A 315 -5.29 -7.49 16.34
N TYR A 316 -4.46 -6.63 15.78
CA TYR A 316 -3.07 -6.97 15.49
C TYR A 316 -2.16 -5.76 15.70
N PHE A 317 -0.87 -6.02 15.85
CA PHE A 317 0.12 -4.97 15.89
C PHE A 317 1.25 -5.23 14.90
N GLN A 318 1.90 -4.14 14.48
CA GLN A 318 3.08 -4.16 13.64
C GLN A 318 4.14 -3.26 14.22
N THR A 319 5.40 -3.65 14.07
CA THR A 319 6.54 -2.85 14.54
C THR A 319 7.68 -2.93 13.53
N THR A 320 8.28 -1.78 13.26
CA THR A 320 9.51 -1.67 12.48
C THR A 320 10.54 -0.90 13.29
N LEU A 321 11.72 -1.47 13.46
CA LEU A 321 12.86 -0.87 14.11
C LEU A 321 13.98 -0.70 13.09
N GLN A 322 14.62 0.46 13.06
CA GLN A 322 15.73 0.77 12.15
C GLN A 322 16.89 1.37 12.92
N PHE A 323 18.06 0.94 12.56
CA PHE A 323 19.33 1.42 13.09
C PHE A 323 20.24 1.79 11.94
N GLU A 324 20.85 2.98 12.03
CA GLU A 324 21.80 3.48 11.04
C GLU A 324 23.08 3.92 11.75
N ILE A 325 24.20 3.60 11.15
CA ILE A 325 25.52 4.02 11.63
C ILE A 325 26.48 4.21 10.47
N GLU A 326 27.29 5.24 10.59
CA GLU A 326 28.42 5.44 9.70
C GLU A 326 29.61 4.58 10.18
N LEU A 327 30.05 3.69 9.29
CA LEU A 327 31.22 2.84 9.48
C LEU A 327 32.49 3.52 8.93
N PRO A 328 33.71 3.02 9.26
CA PRO A 328 34.93 3.51 8.61
C PRO A 328 34.86 3.49 7.09
N PHE A 329 35.58 4.40 6.46
CA PHE A 329 35.61 4.61 5.00
C PHE A 329 34.31 5.18 4.40
N ASP A 330 33.54 5.95 5.18
CA ASP A 330 32.29 6.61 4.77
C ASP A 330 31.25 5.59 4.22
N ILE A 331 31.20 4.41 4.85
CA ILE A 331 30.21 3.38 4.54
C ILE A 331 29.05 3.57 5.50
N GLN A 332 27.86 3.84 4.97
CA GLN A 332 26.63 3.86 5.76
C GLN A 332 26.07 2.44 5.86
N PHE A 333 25.87 1.96 7.08
CA PHE A 333 25.14 0.73 7.38
C PHE A 333 23.74 1.07 7.89
N THR A 334 22.73 0.38 7.33
CA THR A 334 21.35 0.44 7.80
C THR A 334 20.87 -0.97 8.06
N GLY A 335 20.34 -1.21 9.25
CA GLY A 335 19.65 -2.44 9.60
C GLY A 335 18.21 -2.16 9.98
N GLN A 336 17.26 -2.91 9.44
CA GLN A 336 15.84 -2.78 9.75
C GLN A 336 15.27 -4.15 10.12
N TYR A 337 14.41 -4.18 11.11
CA TYR A 337 13.66 -5.37 11.53
C TYR A 337 12.17 -5.06 11.56
N PHE A 338 11.38 -5.88 10.90
CA PHE A 338 9.92 -5.81 10.85
C PHE A 338 9.31 -7.05 11.47
N THR A 339 8.23 -6.85 12.21
CA THR A 339 7.37 -7.94 12.69
C THR A 339 5.92 -7.49 12.82
N TYR A 340 4.99 -8.43 12.57
CA TYR A 340 3.61 -8.27 13.02
C TYR A 340 3.12 -9.52 13.74
N ASP A 341 2.10 -9.35 14.58
CA ASP A 341 1.44 -10.45 15.26
C ASP A 341 -0.05 -10.16 15.48
N THR A 342 -0.87 -11.21 15.39
CA THR A 342 -2.30 -11.15 15.65
C THR A 342 -2.54 -11.40 17.14
N LEU A 343 -3.20 -10.45 17.81
CA LEU A 343 -3.45 -10.50 19.25
C LEU A 343 -4.76 -11.18 19.60
N ASP A 344 -5.78 -10.95 18.77
CA ASP A 344 -7.12 -11.49 18.95
C ASP A 344 -7.80 -11.62 17.59
N TYR A 345 -8.38 -12.78 17.32
CA TYR A 345 -9.13 -13.05 16.11
C TYR A 345 -10.48 -13.64 16.48
N LYS A 346 -11.55 -13.08 15.96
CA LYS A 346 -12.93 -13.57 16.12
C LYS A 346 -13.58 -13.65 14.77
N SER A 347 -14.40 -14.68 14.60
CA SER A 347 -15.24 -14.88 13.43
C SER A 347 -16.46 -15.70 13.84
N ASP A 348 -17.59 -15.48 13.17
CA ASP A 348 -18.82 -16.26 13.41
C ASP A 348 -18.69 -17.69 12.86
N SER A 349 -17.84 -17.88 11.85
CA SER A 349 -17.71 -19.15 11.12
C SER A 349 -16.36 -19.84 11.28
N LEU A 350 -15.37 -19.23 11.93
CA LEU A 350 -14.03 -19.78 12.11
C LEU A 350 -13.60 -19.75 13.59
N PRO A 351 -12.75 -20.70 14.05
CA PRO A 351 -12.29 -21.88 13.31
C PRO A 351 -13.42 -22.86 12.98
N LEU A 352 -13.23 -23.66 11.95
CA LEU A 352 -14.16 -24.75 11.62
C LEU A 352 -14.00 -25.87 12.65
N ASP A 353 -15.11 -26.47 13.07
CA ASP A 353 -15.13 -27.65 13.93
C ASP A 353 -14.89 -28.95 13.14
N GLU A 354 -15.25 -28.97 11.86
CA GLU A 354 -15.15 -30.13 10.95
C GLU A 354 -14.78 -29.67 9.54
N ASP A 355 -14.15 -30.56 8.78
CA ASP A 355 -13.85 -30.32 7.36
C ASP A 355 -15.14 -30.13 6.55
N ILE A 356 -15.13 -29.15 5.66
CA ILE A 356 -16.25 -28.91 4.74
C ILE A 356 -16.04 -29.79 3.51
N SER A 357 -16.91 -30.77 3.34
CA SER A 357 -16.95 -31.62 2.15
C SER A 357 -18.26 -31.42 1.39
N ILE A 358 -18.17 -30.76 0.24
CA ILE A 358 -19.28 -30.57 -0.69
C ILE A 358 -18.85 -31.07 -2.07
N PRO A 359 -19.78 -31.43 -2.98
CA PRO A 359 -19.41 -31.88 -4.32
C PRO A 359 -18.44 -30.91 -5.00
N ASN A 360 -17.27 -31.40 -5.37
CA ASN A 360 -16.15 -30.67 -6.02
C ASN A 360 -15.37 -29.66 -5.13
N LEU A 361 -15.62 -29.65 -3.83
CA LEU A 361 -14.84 -28.84 -2.91
C LEU A 361 -14.64 -29.57 -1.60
N GLU A 362 -13.38 -29.79 -1.23
CA GLU A 362 -12.96 -30.19 0.11
C GLU A 362 -12.15 -29.04 0.70
N ILE A 363 -12.52 -28.58 1.88
CA ILE A 363 -11.79 -27.54 2.64
C ILE A 363 -11.53 -28.13 4.02
N THR A 364 -10.27 -28.24 4.37
CA THR A 364 -9.86 -28.76 5.67
C THR A 364 -9.89 -27.66 6.74
N VAL A 365 -10.04 -28.07 7.99
CA VAL A 365 -9.96 -27.17 9.16
C VAL A 365 -8.65 -26.37 9.14
N ASP A 366 -7.54 -27.00 8.74
CA ASP A 366 -6.23 -26.34 8.70
C ASP A 366 -6.13 -25.25 7.62
N GLU A 367 -6.78 -25.43 6.46
CA GLU A 367 -6.79 -24.44 5.38
C GLU A 367 -7.52 -23.15 5.78
N LEU A 368 -8.58 -23.27 6.59
CA LEU A 368 -9.34 -22.15 7.12
C LEU A 368 -8.94 -21.78 8.57
N ASN A 369 -7.73 -22.12 8.98
CA ASN A 369 -7.22 -21.65 10.27
C ASN A 369 -7.02 -20.14 10.25
N PRO A 370 -7.58 -19.38 11.21
CA PRO A 370 -7.43 -17.93 11.32
C PRO A 370 -6.00 -17.42 11.21
N GLU A 371 -5.03 -18.17 11.77
CA GLU A 371 -3.61 -17.80 11.68
C GLU A 371 -3.06 -17.84 10.24
N ASN A 372 -3.66 -18.65 9.37
CA ASN A 372 -3.21 -18.83 7.98
C ASN A 372 -3.96 -17.91 7.01
N ILE A 373 -5.21 -17.57 7.31
CA ILE A 373 -6.08 -16.79 6.43
C ILE A 373 -5.87 -15.29 6.63
N PHE A 374 -5.64 -14.85 7.87
CA PHE A 374 -5.57 -13.43 8.16
C PHE A 374 -4.33 -12.81 7.51
N THR A 375 -4.58 -11.86 6.64
CA THR A 375 -3.56 -10.97 6.07
C THR A 375 -3.88 -9.53 6.43
N PRO A 376 -2.93 -8.77 6.98
CA PRO A 376 -3.12 -7.35 7.27
C PRO A 376 -3.47 -6.57 6.00
N GLY A 377 -4.57 -5.84 6.00
CA GLY A 377 -4.94 -4.96 4.89
C GLY A 377 -4.35 -3.55 5.02
N TYR A 378 -3.83 -3.24 6.21
CA TYR A 378 -3.11 -2.01 6.54
C TYR A 378 -1.75 -2.28 7.17
N GLY A 379 -0.90 -1.25 7.13
CA GLY A 379 0.40 -1.23 7.78
C GLY A 379 1.55 -1.18 6.80
N SER A 380 2.64 -1.80 7.19
CA SER A 380 3.86 -1.89 6.38
C SER A 380 3.63 -2.61 5.06
N SER A 381 4.25 -2.13 3.98
CA SER A 381 4.18 -2.76 2.66
C SER A 381 4.66 -4.22 2.65
N ILE A 382 5.60 -4.57 3.53
CA ILE A 382 6.11 -5.95 3.64
C ILE A 382 5.17 -6.87 4.42
N GLY A 383 4.24 -6.31 5.20
CA GLY A 383 3.33 -7.08 6.05
C GLY A 383 2.39 -8.04 5.30
N ILE A 384 2.13 -7.80 4.01
CA ILE A 384 1.37 -8.74 3.17
C ILE A 384 2.22 -9.90 2.66
N LEU A 385 3.54 -9.84 2.80
CA LEU A 385 4.47 -10.84 2.29
C LEU A 385 4.96 -11.77 3.40
N THR A 386 5.23 -11.22 4.58
CA THR A 386 5.82 -11.98 5.68
C THR A 386 5.46 -11.37 7.03
N LYS A 387 5.41 -12.21 8.06
CA LYS A 387 5.21 -11.80 9.45
C LYS A 387 6.49 -11.26 10.09
N LYS A 388 7.67 -11.68 9.61
CA LYS A 388 8.97 -11.26 10.19
C LYS A 388 10.02 -11.15 9.11
N SER A 389 10.69 -10.01 9.06
CA SER A 389 11.80 -9.80 8.12
C SER A 389 12.90 -8.94 8.70
N ALA A 390 14.10 -9.11 8.16
CA ALA A 390 15.21 -8.20 8.37
C ALA A 390 15.72 -7.66 7.03
N ILE A 391 16.05 -6.38 6.99
CA ILE A 391 16.65 -5.72 5.85
C ILE A 391 17.98 -5.17 6.30
N LEU A 392 19.04 -5.49 5.56
CA LEU A 392 20.40 -5.00 5.80
C LEU A 392 20.86 -4.26 4.55
N SER A 393 21.45 -3.08 4.72
CA SER A 393 21.93 -2.27 3.63
C SER A 393 23.30 -1.67 3.95
N LEU A 394 24.18 -1.68 2.94
CA LEU A 394 25.47 -0.98 2.94
C LEU A 394 25.45 -0.01 1.77
N GLN A 395 25.71 1.26 2.06
CA GLN A 395 25.78 2.30 1.05
C GLN A 395 27.11 3.04 1.12
N LYS A 396 27.67 3.37 -0.03
CA LYS A 396 28.87 4.19 -0.16
C LYS A 396 28.74 5.12 -1.34
N SER A 397 29.01 6.41 -1.10
CA SER A 397 29.19 7.41 -2.14
C SER A 397 30.69 7.63 -2.40
N ILE A 398 31.06 7.83 -3.65
CA ILE A 398 32.39 8.18 -4.10
C ILE A 398 32.33 9.28 -5.16
N LEU A 399 33.46 9.87 -5.53
CA LEU A 399 33.57 10.96 -6.50
C LEU A 399 32.72 12.19 -6.10
N ASP A 400 32.88 12.69 -4.88
CA ASP A 400 32.15 13.83 -4.34
C ASP A 400 30.61 13.60 -4.45
N ASP A 401 30.15 12.44 -4.02
CA ASP A 401 28.73 11.99 -4.05
C ASP A 401 28.12 11.82 -5.45
N GLN A 402 28.92 11.85 -6.50
CA GLN A 402 28.43 11.64 -7.86
C GLN A 402 28.12 10.17 -8.16
N LEU A 403 28.88 9.22 -7.59
CA LEU A 403 28.68 7.80 -7.79
C LEU A 403 28.31 7.12 -6.47
N ASN A 404 27.14 6.50 -6.45
CA ASN A 404 26.56 5.87 -5.28
C ASN A 404 26.41 4.37 -5.50
N PHE A 405 26.84 3.57 -4.52
CA PHE A 405 26.67 2.12 -4.48
C PHE A 405 25.84 1.77 -3.26
N LYS A 406 24.81 0.97 -3.46
CA LYS A 406 23.98 0.43 -2.39
C LYS A 406 23.82 -1.08 -2.59
N LEU A 407 24.26 -1.85 -1.60
CA LEU A 407 24.03 -3.29 -1.51
C LEU A 407 23.01 -3.53 -0.40
N SER A 408 21.91 -4.17 -0.72
CA SER A 408 20.86 -4.49 0.25
C SER A 408 20.45 -5.96 0.18
N SER A 409 20.02 -6.49 1.32
CA SER A 409 19.42 -7.81 1.42
C SER A 409 18.15 -7.76 2.24
N LEU A 410 17.10 -8.41 1.76
CA LEU A 410 15.87 -8.70 2.49
C LEU A 410 15.90 -10.18 2.88
N LEU A 411 15.73 -10.45 4.16
CA LEU A 411 15.67 -11.79 4.74
C LEU A 411 14.26 -12.02 5.28
N ASP A 412 13.58 -13.04 4.78
CA ASP A 412 12.34 -13.53 5.39
C ASP A 412 12.71 -14.47 6.55
N ILE A 413 12.33 -14.09 7.77
CA ILE A 413 12.64 -14.84 9.00
C ILE A 413 11.46 -15.75 9.38
N ASP A 414 10.26 -15.50 8.86
CA ASP A 414 9.06 -16.30 9.15
C ASP A 414 8.93 -17.51 8.24
N ASN A 415 9.70 -18.53 8.51
CA ASN A 415 9.89 -19.70 7.65
C ASN A 415 8.79 -20.78 7.76
N LYS A 416 7.56 -20.45 8.16
CA LYS A 416 6.50 -21.44 8.35
C LYS A 416 5.98 -22.11 7.06
N ASN A 417 6.26 -21.55 5.88
CA ASN A 417 5.67 -21.99 4.62
C ASN A 417 6.62 -22.72 3.67
N TYR A 418 7.89 -22.94 4.05
CA TYR A 418 8.84 -23.61 3.18
C TYR A 418 9.45 -24.80 3.92
N ASP A 419 9.13 -26.01 3.43
CA ASP A 419 9.75 -27.25 3.83
C ASP A 419 11.29 -27.12 3.97
N ASN A 420 11.78 -27.00 5.20
CA ASN A 420 13.20 -27.08 5.60
C ASN A 420 14.22 -26.34 4.73
N SER A 421 13.84 -25.33 3.99
CA SER A 421 14.71 -24.60 3.08
C SER A 421 15.08 -23.21 3.61
N ILE A 422 16.18 -22.74 3.14
CA ILE A 422 16.81 -21.44 3.38
C ILE A 422 15.76 -20.32 3.41
N PRO A 423 15.81 -19.39 4.41
CA PRO A 423 14.93 -18.22 4.43
C PRO A 423 14.97 -17.50 3.08
N GLY A 424 13.80 -17.04 2.61
CA GLY A 424 13.72 -16.28 1.37
C GLY A 424 14.68 -15.08 1.44
N ILE A 425 15.61 -14.99 0.49
CA ILE A 425 16.61 -13.93 0.45
C ILE A 425 16.49 -13.19 -0.88
N ILE A 426 16.29 -11.87 -0.81
CA ILE A 426 16.41 -10.98 -1.96
C ILE A 426 17.69 -10.17 -1.78
N LEU A 427 18.57 -10.20 -2.77
CA LEU A 427 19.77 -9.37 -2.83
C LEU A 427 19.61 -8.34 -3.93
N SER A 428 19.91 -7.07 -3.63
CA SER A 428 19.94 -6.01 -4.63
C SER A 428 21.25 -5.25 -4.58
N LEU A 429 21.77 -4.91 -5.77
CA LEU A 429 22.89 -4.00 -5.95
C LEU A 429 22.40 -2.82 -6.81
N GLU A 430 22.38 -1.64 -6.24
CA GLU A 430 22.02 -0.42 -6.94
C GLU A 430 23.27 0.42 -7.17
N THR A 431 23.37 1.00 -8.36
CA THR A 431 24.43 1.95 -8.71
C THR A 431 23.79 3.15 -9.38
N SER A 432 24.01 4.33 -8.83
CA SER A 432 23.51 5.58 -9.43
C SER A 432 24.65 6.58 -9.63
N TYR A 433 24.59 7.32 -10.74
CA TYR A 433 25.48 8.43 -11.05
C TYR A 433 24.66 9.70 -11.21
N ARG A 434 25.11 10.79 -10.58
CA ARG A 434 24.44 12.12 -10.64
C ARG A 434 25.29 13.13 -11.38
#